data_3f08ce6c54cfa012e4a099ef675a9243
#
_entry.id   3f08ce6c54cfa012e4a099ef675a9243
#
_cell.length_a   1.000
_cell.length_b   1.000
_cell.length_c   1.000
_cell.angle_alpha   90.00
_cell.angle_beta   90.00
_cell.angle_gamma   90.00
#
_symmetry.space_group_name_H-M   'P 1'
#
loop_
_entity.id
_entity.type
_entity.pdbx_description
1 polymer ?
#
loop_
_entity_poly.entity_id
_entity_poly.type
_entity_poly.pdbx_seq_one_letter_code
_entity_poly.pdbx_strand_id
1 'polypeptide(L)' 'MTVQYRKSSFSQAQCVEVAALPDGTVSVRDSKNVAKPAHEFSRAEWAAFIAGVKAGEFDFGLDIAALGASKTTTVTQS' A
#
# COMPACT_ATOMS: atom_id res chain seq x y z
N MET A 1 10.04 -16.27 -13.20
CA MET A 1 9.78 -14.84 -13.19
C MET A 1 9.85 -14.32 -11.77
N THR A 2 10.45 -13.16 -11.57
CA THR A 2 10.66 -12.63 -10.23
C THR A 2 9.47 -11.78 -9.81
N VAL A 3 8.97 -12.05 -8.62
CA VAL A 3 7.91 -11.23 -8.04
C VAL A 3 8.58 -10.10 -7.27
N GLN A 4 8.19 -8.87 -7.58
CA GLN A 4 8.79 -7.71 -6.94
C GLN A 4 7.75 -7.00 -6.09
N TYR A 5 8.02 -6.95 -4.80
CA TYR A 5 7.17 -6.26 -3.85
C TYR A 5 7.54 -4.78 -3.80
N ARG A 6 6.53 -3.96 -3.64
CA ARG A 6 6.70 -2.51 -3.51
C ARG A 6 6.17 -2.06 -2.17
N LYS A 7 6.82 -1.07 -1.61
CA LYS A 7 6.37 -0.39 -0.40
C LYS A 7 5.83 0.98 -0.77
N SER A 8 4.97 1.50 0.08
CA SER A 8 4.60 2.90 -0.06
C SER A 8 5.85 3.77 0.12
N SER A 9 5.98 4.81 -0.70
CA SER A 9 7.09 5.74 -0.56
C SER A 9 7.05 6.52 0.75
N PHE A 10 5.94 6.44 1.46
CA PHE A 10 5.80 7.06 2.78
C PHE A 10 6.22 6.14 3.91
N SER A 11 6.58 4.89 3.60
CA SER A 11 7.02 3.93 4.61
C SER A 11 8.40 4.29 5.13
N GLN A 12 8.64 3.92 6.39
CA GLN A 12 9.95 4.12 6.98
C GLN A 12 10.60 2.78 7.28
N ALA A 13 10.48 2.28 8.49
CA ALA A 13 11.18 1.06 8.84
C ALA A 13 10.37 -0.19 8.60
N GLN A 14 9.10 -0.17 8.93
CA GLN A 14 8.23 -1.33 8.83
C GLN A 14 7.10 -1.01 7.88
N CYS A 15 6.85 -1.89 6.96
CA CYS A 15 6.03 -1.57 5.81
C CYS A 15 5.09 -2.68 5.43
N VAL A 16 3.99 -2.27 4.81
CA VAL A 16 3.17 -3.17 4.02
C VAL A 16 3.80 -3.23 2.64
N GLU A 17 4.02 -4.42 2.13
CA GLU A 17 4.61 -4.63 0.81
C GLU A 17 3.58 -5.28 -0.10
N VAL A 18 3.51 -4.80 -1.34
CA VAL A 18 2.50 -5.22 -2.30
C VAL A 18 3.18 -5.60 -3.60
N ALA A 19 2.74 -6.69 -4.19
CA ALA A 19 3.27 -7.13 -5.49
C ALA A 19 2.13 -7.50 -6.42
N ALA A 20 2.23 -7.07 -7.67
CA ALA A 20 1.33 -7.52 -8.73
C ALA A 20 1.92 -8.80 -9.30
N LEU A 21 1.13 -9.86 -9.31
CA LEU A 21 1.58 -11.15 -9.80
C LEU A 21 1.27 -11.30 -11.29
N PRO A 22 1.97 -12.21 -11.99
CA PRO A 22 1.77 -12.34 -13.43
C PRO A 22 0.34 -12.70 -13.84
N ASP A 23 -0.40 -13.39 -12.97
CA ASP A 23 -1.77 -13.79 -13.29
C ASP A 23 -2.79 -12.70 -12.97
N GLY A 24 -2.33 -11.54 -12.51
CA GLY A 24 -3.21 -10.40 -12.20
C GLY A 24 -3.64 -10.33 -10.75
N THR A 25 -3.33 -11.33 -9.94
CA THR A 25 -3.62 -11.24 -8.51
C THR A 25 -2.63 -10.29 -7.84
N VAL A 26 -2.97 -9.86 -6.63
CA VAL A 26 -2.13 -8.95 -5.86
C VAL A 26 -1.79 -9.62 -4.54
N SER A 27 -0.51 -9.61 -4.21
CA SER A 27 -0.01 -10.22 -2.99
C SER A 27 0.38 -9.13 -2.01
N VAL A 28 -0.03 -9.28 -0.76
CA VAL A 28 0.22 -8.27 0.28
C VAL A 28 0.86 -8.97 1.48
N ARG A 29 1.93 -8.39 1.99
CA ARG A 29 2.59 -8.95 3.16
C ARG A 29 3.16 -7.84 4.04
N ASP A 30 3.49 -8.22 5.26
CA ASP A 30 4.15 -7.34 6.22
C ASP A 30 5.66 -7.56 6.10
N SER A 31 6.41 -6.49 5.85
CA SER A 31 7.85 -6.62 5.64
C SER A 31 8.59 -7.13 6.88
N LYS A 32 8.04 -6.95 8.06
CA LYS A 32 8.70 -7.43 9.27
C LYS A 32 8.39 -8.89 9.58
N ASN A 33 7.57 -9.52 8.76
CA ASN A 33 7.19 -10.90 9.02
C ASN A 33 7.04 -11.66 7.71
N VAL A 34 8.13 -11.67 6.94
CA VAL A 34 8.12 -12.24 5.59
C VAL A 34 8.01 -13.76 5.62
N ALA A 35 8.22 -14.38 6.76
CA ALA A 35 8.05 -15.83 6.89
C ALA A 35 6.59 -16.24 6.86
N LYS A 36 5.67 -15.33 7.17
CA LYS A 36 4.25 -15.61 7.07
C LYS A 36 3.81 -15.62 5.61
N PRO A 37 2.88 -16.50 5.24
CA PRO A 37 2.34 -16.45 3.88
C PRO A 37 1.70 -15.11 3.59
N ALA A 38 1.91 -14.60 2.39
CA ALA A 38 1.27 -13.38 1.96
C ALA A 38 -0.22 -13.62 1.72
N HIS A 39 -0.99 -12.55 1.84
CA HIS A 39 -2.41 -12.57 1.47
C HIS A 39 -2.53 -12.25 -0.01
N GLU A 40 -3.36 -12.99 -0.71
CA GLU A 40 -3.53 -12.77 -2.15
C GLU A 40 -4.97 -12.38 -2.44
N PHE A 41 -5.13 -11.39 -3.31
CA PHE A 41 -6.43 -10.84 -3.65
C PHE A 41 -6.59 -10.81 -5.15
N SER A 42 -7.81 -11.03 -5.63
CA SER A 42 -8.10 -10.92 -7.04
C SER A 42 -7.97 -9.47 -7.50
N ARG A 43 -7.88 -9.28 -8.81
CA ARG A 43 -7.84 -7.92 -9.36
C ARG A 43 -9.09 -7.13 -8.95
N ALA A 44 -10.25 -7.77 -8.99
CA ALA A 44 -11.49 -7.09 -8.65
C ALA A 44 -11.51 -6.67 -7.17
N GLU A 45 -11.06 -7.57 -6.30
CA GLU A 45 -10.97 -7.24 -4.87
C GLU A 45 -10.02 -6.09 -4.63
N TRP A 46 -8.87 -6.14 -5.29
CA TRP A 46 -7.88 -5.10 -5.12
C TRP A 46 -8.36 -3.76 -5.66
N ALA A 47 -9.03 -3.77 -6.82
CA ALA A 47 -9.58 -2.54 -7.39
C ALA A 47 -10.58 -1.90 -6.43
N ALA A 48 -11.46 -2.70 -5.84
CA ALA A 48 -12.44 -2.18 -4.89
C ALA A 48 -11.75 -1.61 -3.65
N PHE A 49 -10.71 -2.28 -3.17
CA PHE A 49 -9.94 -1.79 -2.03
C PHE A 49 -9.30 -0.45 -2.33
N ILE A 50 -8.65 -0.33 -3.48
CA ILE A 50 -7.98 0.92 -3.85
C ILE A 50 -9.00 2.06 -4.00
N ALA A 51 -10.17 1.77 -4.58
CA ALA A 51 -11.21 2.78 -4.69
C ALA A 51 -11.63 3.29 -3.30
N GLY A 52 -11.78 2.38 -2.34
CA GLY A 52 -12.11 2.76 -0.98
C GLY A 52 -11.01 3.57 -0.33
N VAL A 53 -9.75 3.19 -0.57
CA VAL A 53 -8.62 3.96 -0.06
C VAL A 53 -8.64 5.39 -0.59
N LYS A 54 -8.85 5.53 -1.90
CA LYS A 54 -8.88 6.86 -2.52
C LYS A 54 -10.06 7.69 -2.04
N ALA A 55 -11.13 7.05 -1.64
CA ALA A 55 -12.29 7.74 -1.09
C ALA A 55 -12.15 8.06 0.40
N GLY A 56 -11.04 7.68 1.02
CA GLY A 56 -10.79 7.95 2.42
C GLY A 56 -11.51 7.04 3.39
N GLU A 57 -12.06 5.92 2.89
CA GLU A 57 -12.88 5.05 3.73
C GLU A 57 -12.07 4.32 4.79
N PHE A 58 -10.79 4.16 4.58
CA PHE A 58 -9.94 3.39 5.49
C PHE A 58 -8.92 4.26 6.21
N ASP A 59 -9.14 5.55 6.27
CA ASP A 59 -8.19 6.44 6.94
C ASP A 59 -8.24 6.29 8.46
N PHE A 60 -9.36 5.88 9.02
CA PHE A 60 -9.51 5.58 10.45
C PHE A 60 -8.99 6.69 11.36
N GLY A 61 -9.17 7.95 10.94
CA GLY A 61 -8.69 9.06 11.74
C GLY A 61 -7.20 9.32 11.66
N LEU A 62 -6.48 8.60 10.80
CA LEU A 62 -5.04 8.82 10.61
C LEU A 62 -4.81 10.13 9.86
N ASP A 63 -3.73 10.80 10.20
CA ASP A 63 -3.38 12.06 9.55
C ASP A 63 -2.53 11.78 8.31
N ILE A 64 -3.20 11.37 7.25
CA ILE A 64 -2.51 11.00 6.01
C ILE A 64 -1.85 12.24 5.38
N ALA A 65 -2.48 13.39 5.50
CA ALA A 65 -1.92 14.61 4.92
C ALA A 65 -0.58 14.97 5.55
N ALA A 66 -0.39 14.66 6.83
CA ALA A 66 0.88 14.93 7.49
C ALA A 66 2.01 14.13 6.88
N LEU A 67 1.73 12.90 6.44
CA LEU A 67 2.75 12.10 5.76
C LEU A 67 3.17 12.74 4.45
N GLY A 68 2.21 13.26 3.70
CA GLY A 68 2.52 13.97 2.47
C GLY A 68 3.32 15.23 2.71
N ALA A 69 2.95 15.98 3.75
CA ALA A 69 3.65 17.21 4.07
C ALA A 69 5.09 16.94 4.49
N SER A 70 5.34 15.85 5.20
CA SER A 70 6.70 15.55 5.62
C SER A 70 7.54 14.96 4.50
N LYS A 71 6.90 14.45 3.47
CA LYS A 71 7.62 13.85 2.36
C LYS A 71 8.02 14.86 1.30
N THR A 72 7.21 15.87 1.09
CA THR A 72 7.46 16.85 0.04
C THR A 72 7.65 18.23 0.62
N THR A 73 8.49 18.97 -0.01
CA THR A 73 8.72 20.36 0.39
C THR A 73 7.72 21.30 -0.20
N THR A 74 7.00 20.87 -1.12
CA THR A 74 6.08 21.72 -1.81
C THR A 74 4.78 21.74 -1.14
N VAL A 75 4.29 22.49 -1.07
CA VAL A 75 3.22 22.38 -0.57
C VAL A 75 2.08 22.51 -1.06
N THR A 76 1.58 22.41 -1.20
CA THR A 76 0.59 22.67 -1.70
C THR A 76 -0.44 22.07 -1.34
N GLN A 77 -0.74 21.78 -1.01
CA GLN A 77 -1.54 21.43 -0.87
C GLN A 77 -2.39 21.50 -0.63
N SER A 78 -2.71 21.36 -0.61
CA SER A 78 -3.58 21.40 -0.50
C SER A 78 -4.35 20.97 -0.22
#